data_a8a11af878763e6fedc13366358057f4
#
_entry.id   a8a11af878763e6fedc13366358057f4
#
_cell.length_a   1.000
_cell.length_b   1.000
_cell.length_c   1.000
_cell.angle_alpha   90.00
_cell.angle_beta   90.00
_cell.angle_gamma   90.00
#
_symmetry.space_group_name_H-M   'P 1'
#
loop_
_entity.id
_entity.type
_entity.pdbx_description
1 polymer ?
#
loop_
_entity_poly.entity_id
_entity_poly.type
_entity_poly.pdbx_seq_one_letter_code
_entity_poly.pdbx_strand_id
1 'polypeptide(L)'
;MKKLLLFFVVIFSTSCFAEWKMFVNRDGAVKLYYNAENIEEKDDIYLVYVRSYFAFEVPLNQEQKYRVTEAFIELDCIESTYSTLKTDFYSGYNLTGLFEKKVFENPEKKYLSRRNAYWRLAEIIC
;
A
#
# COMPACT_ATOMS: atom_id res chain seq x y z
N MET A 1 15.23 41.18 3.60
CA MET A 1 16.00 39.96 3.93
C MET A 1 15.23 38.98 4.82
N LYS A 2 14.54 39.44 5.84
CA LYS A 2 13.72 38.54 6.69
C LYS A 2 12.53 37.90 5.98
N LYS A 3 12.01 38.50 4.93
CA LYS A 3 10.88 37.96 4.14
C LYS A 3 11.29 36.80 3.21
N LEU A 4 12.55 36.71 2.80
CA LEU A 4 13.06 35.63 1.98
C LEU A 4 13.28 34.34 2.77
N LEU A 5 13.64 34.44 4.03
CA LEU A 5 13.80 33.28 4.92
C LEU A 5 12.46 32.61 5.26
N LEU A 6 11.41 33.38 5.40
CA LEU A 6 10.06 32.86 5.63
C LEU A 6 9.50 32.11 4.40
N PHE A 7 9.85 32.54 3.21
CA PHE A 7 9.43 31.88 1.96
C PHE A 7 10.09 30.52 1.81
N PHE A 8 11.34 30.37 2.22
CA PHE A 8 12.07 29.09 2.19
C PHE A 8 11.47 28.04 3.12
N VAL A 9 10.98 28.44 4.29
CA VAL A 9 10.39 27.53 5.27
C VAL A 9 9.06 26.96 4.76
N VAL A 10 8.29 27.75 4.01
CA VAL A 10 7.00 27.31 3.44
C VAL A 10 7.20 26.25 2.34
N ILE A 11 8.27 26.34 1.56
CA ILE A 11 8.57 25.36 0.50
C ILE A 11 8.97 24.00 1.10
N PHE A 12 9.70 23.99 2.22
CA PHE A 12 10.08 22.76 2.91
C PHE A 12 8.90 22.04 3.57
N SER A 13 7.86 22.76 4.00
CA SER A 13 6.72 22.17 4.68
C SER A 13 5.75 21.44 3.75
N THR A 14 5.84 21.63 2.42
CA THR A 14 4.96 20.96 1.45
C THR A 14 5.51 19.62 0.93
N SER A 15 6.74 19.23 1.29
CA SER A 15 7.39 18.02 0.76
C SER A 15 7.31 16.80 1.69
N CYS A 16 6.56 16.87 2.82
CA CYS A 16 6.56 15.84 3.86
C CYS A 16 5.41 14.84 3.80
N PHE A 17 4.51 14.89 2.80
CA PHE A 17 3.35 14.00 2.72
C PHE A 17 3.56 12.90 1.69
N ALA A 18 3.41 11.65 2.15
CA ALA A 18 3.41 10.50 1.26
C ALA A 18 2.24 10.62 0.27
N GLU A 19 2.51 10.35 -1.01
CA GLU A 19 1.49 10.40 -2.06
C GLU A 19 0.89 9.00 -2.26
N TRP A 20 -0.37 8.85 -1.84
CA TRP A 20 -1.13 7.62 -2.03
C TRP A 20 -2.03 7.76 -3.25
N LYS A 21 -1.89 6.85 -4.19
CA LYS A 21 -2.68 6.83 -5.43
C LYS A 21 -3.58 5.61 -5.49
N MET A 22 -4.85 5.82 -5.77
CA MET A 22 -5.81 4.74 -5.93
C MET A 22 -5.59 4.02 -7.26
N PHE A 23 -5.56 2.70 -7.23
CA PHE A 23 -5.42 1.90 -8.44
C PHE A 23 -6.56 0.88 -8.63
N VAL A 24 -7.35 0.62 -7.60
CA VAL A 24 -8.53 -0.24 -7.66
C VAL A 24 -9.67 0.38 -6.86
N ASN A 25 -10.86 0.37 -7.45
CA ASN A 25 -12.10 0.73 -6.77
C ASN A 25 -13.18 -0.23 -7.25
N ARG A 26 -13.61 -1.15 -6.38
CA ARG A 26 -14.67 -2.11 -6.68
C ARG A 26 -15.98 -1.61 -6.09
N ASP A 27 -16.66 -0.71 -6.80
CA ASP A 27 -17.97 -0.14 -6.44
C ASP A 27 -18.01 0.45 -5.02
N GLY A 28 -16.88 1.00 -4.57
CA GLY A 28 -16.75 1.55 -3.22
C GLY A 28 -16.59 0.51 -2.12
N ALA A 29 -16.82 -0.77 -2.39
CA ALA A 29 -16.69 -1.83 -1.39
C ALA A 29 -15.25 -2.09 -0.97
N VAL A 30 -14.33 -2.01 -1.93
CA VAL A 30 -12.88 -2.16 -1.70
C VAL A 30 -12.15 -1.11 -2.51
N LYS A 31 -11.28 -0.36 -1.86
CA LYS A 31 -10.42 0.63 -2.52
C LYS A 31 -8.97 0.34 -2.17
N LEU A 32 -8.13 0.24 -3.18
CA LEU A 32 -6.69 -0.04 -3.02
C LEU A 32 -5.87 1.17 -3.47
N TYR A 33 -4.89 1.53 -2.62
CA TYR A 33 -3.96 2.64 -2.86
C TYR A 33 -2.54 2.14 -2.74
N TYR A 34 -1.63 2.71 -3.53
CA TYR A 34 -0.20 2.45 -3.37
C TYR A 34 0.53 3.74 -3.03
N ASN A 35 1.65 3.62 -2.30
CA ASN A 35 2.49 4.75 -1.95
C ASN A 35 3.46 5.04 -3.10
N ALA A 36 3.17 6.08 -3.89
CA ALA A 36 3.93 6.41 -5.09
C ALA A 36 5.31 7.02 -4.77
N GLU A 37 5.52 7.56 -3.57
CA GLU A 37 6.78 8.20 -3.18
C GLU A 37 7.81 7.23 -2.61
N ASN A 38 7.37 6.10 -2.04
CA ASN A 38 8.25 5.14 -1.37
C ASN A 38 8.31 3.80 -2.11
N ILE A 39 8.55 3.85 -3.41
CA ILE A 39 8.77 2.65 -4.22
C ILE A 39 10.27 2.43 -4.36
N GLU A 40 10.73 1.26 -3.93
CA GLU A 40 12.12 0.85 -4.14
C GLU A 40 12.21 -0.10 -5.32
N GLU A 41 13.19 0.10 -6.20
CA GLU A 41 13.38 -0.73 -7.38
C GLU A 41 14.81 -1.24 -7.43
N LYS A 42 14.94 -2.54 -7.73
CA LYS A 42 16.23 -3.17 -7.98
C LYS A 42 16.03 -4.34 -8.95
N ASP A 43 16.66 -4.29 -10.11
CA ASP A 43 16.64 -5.36 -11.13
C ASP A 43 15.21 -5.78 -11.52
N ASP A 44 14.34 -4.78 -11.79
CA ASP A 44 12.92 -4.96 -12.15
C ASP A 44 12.06 -5.60 -11.06
N ILE A 45 12.55 -5.60 -9.83
CA ILE A 45 11.78 -5.97 -8.65
C ILE A 45 11.46 -4.69 -7.88
N TYR A 46 10.16 -4.49 -7.59
CA TYR A 46 9.67 -3.30 -6.91
C TYR A 46 9.09 -3.65 -5.54
N LEU A 47 9.49 -2.90 -4.53
CA LEU A 47 8.94 -2.98 -3.18
C LEU A 47 7.96 -1.83 -2.99
N VAL A 48 6.70 -2.14 -2.70
CA VAL A 48 5.61 -1.17 -2.70
C VAL A 48 4.72 -1.38 -1.48
N TYR A 49 4.32 -0.27 -0.83
CA TYR A 49 3.29 -0.30 0.20
C TYR A 49 1.92 -0.14 -0.44
N VAL A 50 0.97 -1.00 -0.04
CA VAL A 50 -0.41 -0.98 -0.53
C VAL A 50 -1.37 -0.92 0.65
N ARG A 51 -2.30 0.04 0.62
CA ARG A 51 -3.40 0.15 1.58
C ARG A 51 -4.69 -0.31 0.96
N SER A 52 -5.41 -1.15 1.68
CA SER A 52 -6.72 -1.62 1.28
C SER A 52 -7.76 -1.10 2.28
N TYR A 53 -8.79 -0.43 1.77
CA TYR A 53 -9.89 0.10 2.56
C TYR A 53 -11.15 -0.68 2.23
N PHE A 54 -11.78 -1.24 3.26
CA PHE A 54 -13.01 -2.04 3.11
C PHE A 54 -14.20 -1.26 3.66
N ALA A 55 -15.30 -1.21 2.90
CA ALA A 55 -16.52 -0.52 3.31
C ALA A 55 -17.21 -1.18 4.50
N PHE A 56 -16.86 -2.45 4.78
CA PHE A 56 -17.41 -3.24 5.88
C PHE A 56 -16.29 -3.93 6.64
N GLU A 57 -16.59 -4.35 7.87
CA GLU A 57 -15.63 -5.09 8.68
C GLU A 57 -15.37 -6.48 8.11
N VAL A 58 -14.09 -6.83 7.97
CA VAL A 58 -13.67 -8.15 7.47
C VAL A 58 -13.16 -8.97 8.66
N PRO A 59 -13.67 -10.19 8.86
CA PRO A 59 -13.19 -11.03 9.96
C PRO A 59 -11.79 -11.57 9.66
N LEU A 60 -10.87 -11.38 10.60
CA LEU A 60 -9.56 -11.99 10.56
C LEU A 60 -9.59 -13.35 11.28
N ASN A 61 -10.31 -13.39 12.39
CA ASN A 61 -10.56 -14.59 13.19
C ASN A 61 -11.90 -14.43 13.91
N GLN A 62 -12.22 -15.31 14.86
CA GLN A 62 -13.51 -15.28 15.55
C GLN A 62 -13.73 -14.03 16.41
N GLU A 63 -12.66 -13.37 16.84
CA GLU A 63 -12.73 -12.25 17.78
C GLU A 63 -12.34 -10.91 17.16
N GLN A 64 -11.60 -10.92 16.05
CA GLN A 64 -11.02 -9.72 15.47
C GLN A 64 -11.51 -9.46 14.05
N LYS A 65 -11.84 -8.19 13.80
CA LYS A 65 -12.26 -7.70 12.47
C LYS A 65 -11.44 -6.48 12.09
N TYR A 66 -11.17 -6.34 10.80
CA TYR A 66 -10.41 -5.20 10.29
C TYR A 66 -11.19 -4.45 9.20
N ARG A 67 -10.84 -3.18 9.00
CA ARG A 67 -11.38 -2.34 7.93
C ARG A 67 -10.31 -1.83 6.98
N VAL A 68 -9.06 -1.80 7.43
CA VAL A 68 -7.92 -1.32 6.64
C VAL A 68 -6.76 -2.30 6.83
N THR A 69 -6.07 -2.57 5.73
CA THR A 69 -4.78 -3.27 5.77
C THR A 69 -3.72 -2.41 5.11
N GLU A 70 -2.49 -2.52 5.59
CA GLU A 70 -1.32 -1.97 4.92
C GLU A 70 -0.35 -3.11 4.67
N ALA A 71 -0.15 -3.44 3.41
CA ALA A 71 0.71 -4.54 2.99
C ALA A 71 1.97 -4.00 2.34
N PHE A 72 3.10 -4.66 2.62
CA PHE A 72 4.35 -4.43 1.93
C PHE A 72 4.55 -5.56 0.95
N ILE A 73 4.56 -5.26 -0.34
CA ILE A 73 4.59 -6.27 -1.39
C ILE A 73 5.83 -6.14 -2.27
N GLU A 74 6.22 -7.26 -2.83
CA GLU A 74 7.28 -7.36 -3.82
C GLU A 74 6.66 -7.71 -5.17
N LEU A 75 6.88 -6.84 -6.18
CA LEU A 75 6.45 -7.06 -7.56
C LEU A 75 7.66 -7.45 -8.40
N ASP A 76 7.60 -8.59 -9.07
CA ASP A 76 8.60 -9.01 -10.05
C ASP A 76 8.04 -8.79 -11.45
N CYS A 77 8.53 -7.75 -12.12
CA CYS A 77 8.03 -7.37 -13.45
C CYS A 77 8.44 -8.34 -14.55
N ILE A 78 9.57 -9.04 -14.38
CA ILE A 78 10.05 -9.99 -15.37
C ILE A 78 9.26 -11.30 -15.29
N GLU A 79 9.10 -11.85 -14.09
CA GLU A 79 8.38 -13.11 -13.89
C GLU A 79 6.86 -12.92 -13.79
N SER A 80 6.38 -11.69 -13.71
CA SER A 80 4.96 -11.37 -13.51
C SER A 80 4.39 -12.03 -12.27
N THR A 81 5.08 -11.85 -11.15
CA THR A 81 4.68 -12.39 -9.85
C THR A 81 4.63 -11.30 -8.79
N TYR A 82 3.97 -11.59 -7.69
CA TYR A 82 4.00 -10.75 -6.51
C TYR A 82 4.06 -11.60 -5.25
N SER A 83 4.61 -11.03 -4.20
CA SER A 83 4.65 -11.65 -2.87
C SER A 83 4.30 -10.62 -1.82
N THR A 84 3.57 -11.04 -0.80
CA THR A 84 3.30 -10.19 0.37
C THR A 84 4.35 -10.47 1.43
N LEU A 85 5.11 -9.43 1.81
CA LEU A 85 6.18 -9.57 2.79
C LEU A 85 5.70 -9.35 4.20
N LYS A 86 4.78 -8.41 4.39
CA LYS A 86 4.13 -8.16 5.68
C LYS A 86 2.78 -7.50 5.47
N THR A 87 1.89 -7.64 6.46
CA THR A 87 0.59 -6.99 6.47
C THR A 87 0.26 -6.51 7.88
N ASP A 88 -0.15 -5.25 7.98
CA ASP A 88 -0.66 -4.64 9.20
C ASP A 88 -2.18 -4.53 9.09
N PHE A 89 -2.90 -4.92 10.15
CA PHE A 89 -4.36 -4.93 10.20
C PHE A 89 -4.86 -3.87 11.17
N TYR A 90 -5.79 -3.03 10.71
CA TYR A 90 -6.36 -1.92 11.47
C TYR A 90 -7.87 -2.04 11.56
N SER A 91 -8.43 -1.77 12.75
CA SER A 91 -9.87 -1.78 12.94
C SER A 91 -10.55 -0.47 12.50
N GLY A 92 -9.81 0.64 12.43
CA GLY A 92 -10.33 1.96 12.09
C GLY A 92 -9.81 2.50 10.76
N TYR A 93 -10.61 3.36 10.11
CA TYR A 93 -10.29 3.91 8.79
C TYR A 93 -9.07 4.83 8.75
N ASN A 94 -8.74 5.49 9.86
CA ASN A 94 -7.61 6.42 9.90
C ASN A 94 -6.32 5.75 10.35
N LEU A 95 -6.14 4.48 10.03
CA LEU A 95 -5.02 3.66 10.50
C LEU A 95 -4.93 3.65 12.03
N THR A 96 -6.09 3.62 12.66
CA THR A 96 -6.21 3.50 14.11
C THR A 96 -6.57 2.07 14.48
N GLY A 97 -6.26 1.68 15.72
CA GLY A 97 -6.58 0.35 16.21
C GLY A 97 -5.76 -0.74 15.51
N LEU A 98 -4.46 -0.51 15.35
CA LEU A 98 -3.55 -1.56 14.90
C LEU A 98 -3.59 -2.71 15.91
N PHE A 99 -3.99 -3.90 15.47
CA PHE A 99 -4.13 -5.04 16.37
C PHE A 99 -3.36 -6.28 15.93
N GLU A 100 -2.91 -6.33 14.69
CA GLU A 100 -2.19 -7.50 14.18
C GLU A 100 -1.14 -7.07 13.16
N LYS A 101 0.04 -7.68 13.24
CA LYS A 101 1.11 -7.54 12.26
C LYS A 101 1.56 -8.93 11.86
N LYS A 102 1.47 -9.24 10.56
CA LYS A 102 1.94 -10.50 10.01
C LYS A 102 3.18 -10.26 9.15
N VAL A 103 4.29 -10.91 9.51
CA VAL A 103 5.51 -10.91 8.73
C VAL A 103 5.69 -12.32 8.15
N PHE A 104 5.87 -12.39 6.85
CA PHE A 104 6.03 -13.67 6.16
C PHE A 104 7.51 -13.95 5.92
N GLU A 105 8.07 -14.95 6.62
CA GLU A 105 9.50 -15.31 6.49
C GLU A 105 9.80 -15.96 5.14
N ASN A 106 8.86 -16.77 4.64
CA ASN A 106 8.97 -17.40 3.33
C ASN A 106 7.75 -17.01 2.49
N PRO A 107 7.71 -15.77 1.97
CA PRO A 107 6.53 -15.29 1.24
C PRO A 107 6.30 -16.10 -0.03
N GLU A 108 5.05 -16.51 -0.23
CA GLU A 108 4.64 -17.25 -1.41
C GLU A 108 4.57 -16.33 -2.63
N LYS A 109 5.20 -16.76 -3.72
CA LYS A 109 5.09 -16.07 -5.02
C LYS A 109 3.79 -16.47 -5.70
N LYS A 110 3.00 -15.46 -6.08
CA LYS A 110 1.74 -15.64 -6.79
C LYS A 110 1.84 -14.98 -8.16
N TYR A 111 1.29 -15.63 -9.17
CA TYR A 111 1.29 -15.06 -10.51
C TYR A 111 0.27 -13.95 -10.63
N LEU A 112 0.65 -12.89 -11.33
CA LEU A 112 -0.25 -11.81 -11.68
C LEU A 112 -1.21 -12.28 -12.77
N SER A 113 -2.50 -12.00 -12.59
CA SER A 113 -3.53 -12.28 -13.59
C SER A 113 -4.50 -11.11 -13.64
N ARG A 114 -5.21 -10.96 -14.75
CA ARG A 114 -6.18 -9.86 -14.92
C ARG A 114 -7.29 -9.85 -13.86
N ARG A 115 -7.53 -10.96 -13.20
CA ARG A 115 -8.51 -11.06 -12.11
C ARG A 115 -7.96 -10.60 -10.77
N ASN A 116 -6.64 -10.45 -10.66
CA ASN A 116 -5.98 -10.02 -9.45
C ASN A 116 -5.85 -8.50 -9.42
N ALA A 117 -6.12 -7.90 -8.26
CA ALA A 117 -5.99 -6.46 -8.07
C ALA A 117 -4.57 -5.94 -8.36
N TYR A 118 -3.56 -6.72 -8.05
CA TYR A 118 -2.16 -6.33 -8.28
C TYR A 118 -1.75 -6.32 -9.75
N TRP A 119 -2.53 -6.91 -10.63
CA TRP A 119 -2.32 -6.77 -12.07
C TRP A 119 -2.36 -5.29 -12.48
N ARG A 120 -3.35 -4.55 -11.96
CA ARG A 120 -3.48 -3.13 -12.24
C ARG A 120 -2.29 -2.33 -11.71
N LEU A 121 -1.80 -2.69 -10.53
CA LEU A 121 -0.60 -2.06 -9.97
C LEU A 121 0.63 -2.33 -10.84
N ALA A 122 0.79 -3.55 -11.32
CA ALA A 122 1.89 -3.91 -12.22
C ALA A 122 1.82 -3.15 -13.55
N GLU A 123 0.62 -2.93 -14.11
CA GLU A 123 0.46 -2.11 -15.31
C GLU A 123 0.96 -0.67 -15.10
N ILE A 124 0.79 -0.13 -13.91
CA ILE A 124 1.21 1.23 -13.57
C ILE A 124 2.73 1.30 -13.33
N ILE A 125 3.27 0.36 -12.56
CA ILE A 125 4.66 0.39 -12.09
C ILE A 125 5.63 -0.25 -13.09
N CYS A 126 5.29 -1.37 -13.66
CA CYS A 126 6.12 -2.09 -14.61
C CYS A 126 5.99 -1.50 -16.02
#